data_b9ab5ba07a63ede06536337ddbe2b978
#
_entry.id   b9ab5ba07a63ede06536337ddbe2b978
#
_cell.length_a   1.000
_cell.length_b   1.000
_cell.length_c   1.000
_cell.angle_alpha   90.00
_cell.angle_beta   90.00
_cell.angle_gamma   90.00
#
_symmetry.space_group_name_H-M   'P 1'
#
loop_
_entity.id
_entity.type
_entity.pdbx_description
1 polymer ?
#
loop_
_entity_poly.entity_id
_entity_poly.type
_entity_poly.pdbx_seq_one_letter_code
_entity_poly.pdbx_strand_id
1 'polypeptide(L)'
;MKKIFFTVCSSLLLTLASCGVEKVYYASDFGVVPGTGEDMTQEVALAIETIKAECDGKPAVLVLESGEYDFYPDSANVREYYVSNHDQDNPKLVAVALEGVRNLTVKGAGEGYANFMMNGRMLPIAMVGCENCKLENIAVDTRVPQITQVEVLENDVENGYITYRIAPYANYRIENGYLVVYGSNWNFVPGWGIAFEGDTKRIIYTTSDIGLGTSGVQEVEPYVIRAPWRDHRLVPGSVIAMRSYARPTPGIFVTECKNTTLLNSCVFYAEGMGLLAQMSENLTLDGFNVALRGDDGRYFTTQADATHFSGCKGKIVSVNGLYEGMMDDAINVHGTYLRVVDRLDDNTLVGRYMHGQAYGFYWGGEGDSVQFVRSDVMEITEGNRVVEIAPYDKDQLAGCKEFKIKFEKPLPADIANGKYGIENLEWTPEVYFAGNTIRNNRARGALFSTPKSTLVENNLFDHTSGTAILLCGDCNGWFETGACRDVVIRNNRFVNALTSMFQFTNGIISIYPEIPDLASQTKYFHGGDGKGVVIENNVFETFDAPIVYAKSIDGLVFRGNKVVQNNDFAPFHWNKYRFLLDKVVNVTIEDNDFSTGFDEQKDVMYRY
;
A
#
# COMPACT_ATOMS: atom_id res chain seq x y z
N MET A 1 -28.50 -0.13 -49.21
CA MET A 1 -27.32 -0.70 -48.58
C MET A 1 -26.13 0.24 -48.79
N LYS A 2 -25.83 1.09 -47.85
CA LYS A 2 -24.61 1.91 -47.83
C LYS A 2 -23.90 1.62 -46.52
N LYS A 3 -22.74 0.97 -46.62
CA LYS A 3 -21.83 0.73 -45.51
C LYS A 3 -21.13 2.04 -45.17
N ILE A 4 -21.31 2.53 -43.96
CA ILE A 4 -20.57 3.65 -43.41
C ILE A 4 -19.38 3.04 -42.64
N PHE A 5 -18.18 3.28 -43.20
CA PHE A 5 -16.92 3.03 -42.51
C PHE A 5 -16.64 4.18 -41.56
N PHE A 6 -16.60 3.92 -40.25
CA PHE A 6 -16.03 4.86 -39.28
C PHE A 6 -14.52 4.64 -39.23
N THR A 7 -13.80 5.60 -39.79
CA THR A 7 -12.34 5.66 -39.62
C THR A 7 -12.05 6.34 -38.30
N VAL A 8 -11.54 5.59 -37.35
CA VAL A 8 -11.00 6.15 -36.10
C VAL A 8 -9.63 6.73 -36.42
N CYS A 9 -9.55 8.05 -36.51
CA CYS A 9 -8.29 8.78 -36.51
C CYS A 9 -7.70 8.77 -35.10
N SER A 10 -6.74 7.88 -34.83
CA SER A 10 -5.85 8.00 -33.67
C SER A 10 -4.86 9.13 -33.94
N SER A 11 -5.09 10.27 -33.31
CA SER A 11 -4.12 11.36 -33.27
C SER A 11 -2.94 10.94 -32.39
N LEU A 12 -1.88 10.42 -33.01
CA LEU A 12 -0.57 10.30 -32.41
C LEU A 12 -0.03 11.72 -32.19
N LEU A 13 -0.07 12.21 -30.97
CA LEU A 13 0.74 13.36 -30.56
C LEU A 13 2.20 12.88 -30.51
N LEU A 14 2.93 13.12 -31.59
CA LEU A 14 4.38 13.10 -31.58
C LEU A 14 4.86 14.30 -30.76
N THR A 15 5.15 14.09 -29.50
CA THR A 15 6.03 14.96 -28.73
C THR A 15 7.41 14.82 -29.37
N LEU A 16 7.88 15.87 -30.04
CA LEU A 16 9.27 16.02 -30.44
C LEU A 16 10.12 16.11 -29.16
N ALA A 17 10.51 14.95 -28.61
CA ALA A 17 11.59 14.89 -27.65
C ALA A 17 12.87 15.33 -28.39
N SER A 18 13.48 16.38 -27.92
CA SER A 18 14.85 16.78 -28.27
C SER A 18 15.75 15.57 -27.99
N CYS A 19 16.20 14.89 -29.04
CA CYS A 19 17.12 13.75 -28.95
C CYS A 19 18.51 14.25 -28.57
N GLY A 20 18.72 14.61 -27.30
CA GLY A 20 20.06 14.66 -26.73
C GLY A 20 20.58 13.23 -26.63
N VAL A 21 21.81 12.97 -27.01
CA VAL A 21 22.44 11.66 -26.83
C VAL A 21 22.49 11.37 -25.32
N GLU A 22 21.84 10.29 -24.89
CA GLU A 22 21.82 9.84 -23.50
C GLU A 22 23.23 9.47 -23.05
N LYS A 23 23.70 10.06 -21.96
CA LYS A 23 25.05 9.80 -21.44
C LYS A 23 25.00 8.57 -20.53
N VAL A 24 25.85 7.59 -20.83
CA VAL A 24 25.93 6.34 -20.07
C VAL A 24 27.12 6.39 -19.12
N TYR A 25 26.88 6.03 -17.87
CA TYR A 25 27.88 5.87 -16.81
C TYR A 25 27.82 4.43 -16.32
N TYR A 26 28.94 3.83 -16.04
CA TYR A 26 29.04 2.52 -15.43
C TYR A 26 29.35 2.66 -13.95
N ALA A 27 28.59 2.02 -13.10
CA ALA A 27 28.76 2.10 -11.65
C ALA A 27 30.15 1.61 -11.20
N SER A 28 30.71 0.64 -11.92
CA SER A 28 32.08 0.14 -11.71
C SER A 28 33.18 1.21 -11.88
N ASP A 29 32.94 2.25 -12.70
CA ASP A 29 33.89 3.36 -12.86
C ASP A 29 34.00 4.23 -11.59
N PHE A 30 33.04 4.11 -10.69
CA PHE A 30 32.96 4.78 -9.38
C PHE A 30 33.33 3.84 -8.23
N GLY A 31 33.73 2.60 -8.50
CA GLY A 31 34.02 1.60 -7.47
C GLY A 31 32.77 0.83 -6.97
N VAL A 32 31.59 1.03 -7.57
CA VAL A 32 30.37 0.31 -7.22
C VAL A 32 30.39 -1.05 -7.91
N VAL A 33 30.78 -2.10 -7.19
CA VAL A 33 30.99 -3.46 -7.72
C VAL A 33 30.20 -4.48 -6.90
N PRO A 34 29.45 -5.41 -7.54
CA PRO A 34 28.65 -6.38 -6.82
C PRO A 34 29.48 -7.50 -6.18
N GLY A 35 28.97 -8.12 -5.12
CA GLY A 35 29.51 -9.35 -4.51
C GLY A 35 30.79 -9.16 -3.68
N THR A 36 31.18 -7.93 -3.37
CA THR A 36 32.37 -7.66 -2.57
C THR A 36 32.15 -7.81 -1.07
N GLY A 37 30.90 -7.63 -0.60
CA GLY A 37 30.55 -7.50 0.81
C GLY A 37 30.96 -6.16 1.44
N GLU A 38 31.57 -5.25 0.67
CA GLU A 38 31.93 -3.91 1.11
C GLU A 38 30.73 -2.95 1.01
N ASP A 39 30.76 -1.88 1.79
CA ASP A 39 29.72 -0.85 1.78
C ASP A 39 29.82 0.00 0.50
N MET A 40 28.72 0.09 -0.25
CA MET A 40 28.66 0.84 -1.51
C MET A 40 28.02 2.24 -1.37
N THR A 41 27.72 2.68 -0.14
CA THR A 41 26.94 3.92 0.09
C THR A 41 27.62 5.15 -0.47
N GLN A 42 28.92 5.30 -0.22
CA GLN A 42 29.66 6.50 -0.61
C GLN A 42 29.97 6.50 -2.11
N GLU A 43 30.27 5.35 -2.68
CA GLU A 43 30.56 5.16 -4.11
C GLU A 43 29.32 5.45 -4.96
N VAL A 44 28.16 4.96 -4.52
CA VAL A 44 26.86 5.26 -5.19
C VAL A 44 26.52 6.75 -5.07
N ALA A 45 26.72 7.35 -3.90
CA ALA A 45 26.50 8.79 -3.71
C ALA A 45 27.42 9.63 -4.62
N LEU A 46 28.71 9.26 -4.73
CA LEU A 46 29.65 9.92 -5.64
C LEU A 46 29.22 9.81 -7.10
N ALA A 47 28.75 8.63 -7.54
CA ALA A 47 28.24 8.43 -8.90
C ALA A 47 27.04 9.35 -9.19
N ILE A 48 26.06 9.40 -8.29
CA ILE A 48 24.86 10.23 -8.44
C ILE A 48 25.22 11.72 -8.50
N GLU A 49 26.05 12.22 -7.59
CA GLU A 49 26.45 13.63 -7.56
C GLU A 49 27.30 14.02 -8.78
N THR A 50 28.16 13.12 -9.26
CA THR A 50 28.93 13.34 -10.50
C THR A 50 27.99 13.46 -11.71
N ILE A 51 26.99 12.56 -11.82
CA ILE A 51 26.01 12.59 -12.91
C ILE A 51 25.19 13.88 -12.86
N LYS A 52 24.73 14.30 -11.67
CA LYS A 52 24.01 15.58 -11.50
C LYS A 52 24.83 16.76 -12.00
N ALA A 53 26.09 16.84 -11.59
CA ALA A 53 27.00 17.94 -11.96
C ALA A 53 27.32 17.96 -13.46
N GLU A 54 27.56 16.80 -14.07
CA GLU A 54 27.99 16.72 -15.46
C GLU A 54 26.86 16.79 -16.47
N CYS A 55 25.69 16.24 -16.14
CA CYS A 55 24.56 16.19 -17.06
C CYS A 55 23.68 17.43 -17.00
N ASP A 56 23.65 18.15 -15.88
CA ASP A 56 22.84 19.36 -15.69
C ASP A 56 21.37 19.14 -16.13
N GLY A 57 20.80 18.01 -15.71
CA GLY A 57 19.43 17.60 -16.03
C GLY A 57 19.23 17.07 -17.46
N LYS A 58 20.27 16.82 -18.24
CA LYS A 58 20.16 16.07 -19.51
C LYS A 58 20.03 14.57 -19.26
N PRO A 59 19.45 13.81 -20.21
CA PRO A 59 19.27 12.37 -20.04
C PRO A 59 20.57 11.61 -19.75
N ALA A 60 20.54 10.79 -18.71
CA ALA A 60 21.66 9.96 -18.29
C ALA A 60 21.20 8.57 -17.81
N VAL A 61 22.08 7.59 -17.95
CA VAL A 61 21.88 6.24 -17.41
C VAL A 61 23.06 5.87 -16.53
N LEU A 62 22.79 5.43 -15.30
CA LEU A 62 23.76 4.76 -14.44
C LEU A 62 23.51 3.25 -14.52
N VAL A 63 24.46 2.52 -15.08
CA VAL A 63 24.39 1.07 -15.29
C VAL A 63 25.12 0.34 -14.17
N LEU A 64 24.40 -0.54 -13.48
CA LEU A 64 24.94 -1.47 -12.49
C LEU A 64 24.95 -2.89 -13.07
N GLU A 65 25.96 -3.67 -12.79
CA GLU A 65 25.96 -5.09 -13.11
C GLU A 65 24.94 -5.86 -12.25
N SER A 66 24.47 -7.01 -12.71
CA SER A 66 23.63 -7.88 -11.87
C SER A 66 24.45 -8.44 -10.71
N GLY A 67 23.83 -8.52 -9.53
CA GLY A 67 24.46 -9.06 -8.32
C GLY A 67 24.08 -8.29 -7.07
N GLU A 68 24.72 -8.59 -5.95
CA GLU A 68 24.40 -8.01 -4.65
C GLU A 68 25.36 -6.88 -4.31
N TYR A 69 24.80 -5.76 -3.85
CA TYR A 69 25.49 -4.57 -3.39
C TYR A 69 25.15 -4.34 -1.92
N ASP A 70 26.12 -4.39 -1.04
CA ASP A 70 25.91 -4.27 0.40
C ASP A 70 25.93 -2.81 0.86
N PHE A 71 25.01 -2.48 1.78
CA PHE A 71 24.88 -1.16 2.41
C PHE A 71 24.82 -1.33 3.92
N TYR A 72 25.53 -0.47 4.66
CA TYR A 72 25.65 -0.57 6.11
C TYR A 72 25.22 0.73 6.81
N PRO A 73 24.57 0.63 8.00
CA PRO A 73 24.10 1.81 8.72
C PRO A 73 25.18 2.84 9.08
N ASP A 74 26.42 2.39 9.31
CA ASP A 74 27.50 3.25 9.78
C ASP A 74 27.97 4.27 8.72
N SER A 75 27.80 3.98 7.44
CA SER A 75 28.14 4.87 6.33
C SER A 75 26.94 5.53 5.66
N ALA A 76 25.74 5.28 6.18
CA ALA A 76 24.49 5.74 5.58
C ALA A 76 24.40 7.27 5.46
N ASN A 77 23.72 7.72 4.43
CA ASN A 77 23.33 9.12 4.31
C ASN A 77 22.28 9.46 5.40
N VAL A 78 22.57 10.41 6.27
CA VAL A 78 21.68 10.83 7.35
C VAL A 78 20.73 11.90 6.82
N ARG A 79 19.41 11.65 6.89
CA ARG A 79 18.38 12.54 6.35
C ARG A 79 17.20 12.69 7.30
N GLU A 80 16.59 13.87 7.32
CA GLU A 80 15.33 14.12 8.00
C GLU A 80 14.19 14.00 7.00
N TYR A 81 13.47 12.85 7.01
CA TYR A 81 12.31 12.59 6.17
C TYR A 81 11.10 12.25 7.01
N TYR A 82 9.99 12.95 6.74
CA TYR A 82 8.68 12.61 7.27
C TYR A 82 7.92 11.78 6.23
N VAL A 83 7.67 10.52 6.58
CA VAL A 83 7.16 9.53 5.64
C VAL A 83 5.73 9.16 6.03
N SER A 84 4.76 9.40 5.16
CA SER A 84 3.36 9.07 5.40
C SER A 84 3.18 7.60 5.77
N ASN A 85 2.27 7.32 6.70
CA ASN A 85 1.92 5.97 7.15
C ASN A 85 3.08 5.15 7.72
N HIS A 86 4.18 5.83 8.13
CA HIS A 86 5.34 5.27 8.80
C HIS A 86 5.63 5.97 10.12
N ASP A 87 6.50 5.36 10.92
CA ASP A 87 6.98 5.98 12.16
C ASP A 87 7.82 7.21 11.83
N GLN A 88 7.59 8.29 12.57
CA GLN A 88 8.21 9.60 12.29
C GLN A 88 9.55 9.79 13.00
N ASP A 89 10.19 8.69 13.39
CA ASP A 89 11.54 8.74 13.98
C ASP A 89 12.54 9.29 12.96
N ASN A 90 13.27 10.33 13.36
CA ASN A 90 14.29 10.99 12.58
C ASN A 90 15.59 11.13 13.39
N PRO A 91 16.77 11.17 12.76
CA PRO A 91 16.98 11.07 11.31
C PRO A 91 16.82 9.63 10.76
N LYS A 92 16.54 9.53 9.44
CA LYS A 92 16.58 8.27 8.71
C LYS A 92 17.99 8.00 8.20
N LEU A 93 18.41 6.73 8.24
CA LEU A 93 19.66 6.24 7.62
C LEU A 93 19.33 5.76 6.21
N VAL A 94 19.87 6.41 5.19
CA VAL A 94 19.51 6.18 3.78
C VAL A 94 20.69 5.58 3.02
N ALA A 95 20.48 4.45 2.36
CA ALA A 95 21.53 3.82 1.55
C ALA A 95 21.73 4.59 0.23
N VAL A 96 20.69 4.73 -0.58
CA VAL A 96 20.74 5.43 -1.87
C VAL A 96 19.79 6.62 -1.85
N ALA A 97 20.33 7.83 -1.91
CA ALA A 97 19.58 9.08 -1.92
C ALA A 97 19.64 9.76 -3.30
N LEU A 98 18.54 9.74 -4.03
CA LEU A 98 18.33 10.49 -5.27
C LEU A 98 17.57 11.77 -4.92
N GLU A 99 18.27 12.89 -4.81
CA GLU A 99 17.68 14.17 -4.37
C GLU A 99 17.84 15.25 -5.46
N GLY A 100 16.72 15.78 -5.94
CA GLY A 100 16.68 16.81 -7.00
C GLY A 100 17.27 16.35 -8.34
N VAL A 101 17.22 15.05 -8.62
CA VAL A 101 17.79 14.44 -9.84
C VAL A 101 16.76 14.55 -10.97
N ARG A 102 17.23 14.82 -12.18
CA ARG A 102 16.39 14.91 -13.38
C ARG A 102 16.88 14.00 -14.48
N ASN A 103 15.94 13.37 -15.18
CA ASN A 103 16.17 12.57 -16.39
C ASN A 103 17.24 11.47 -16.21
N LEU A 104 17.29 10.85 -15.02
CA LEU A 104 18.21 9.75 -14.71
C LEU A 104 17.49 8.41 -14.71
N THR A 105 18.07 7.44 -15.44
CA THR A 105 17.74 6.03 -15.29
C THR A 105 18.84 5.33 -14.49
N VAL A 106 18.48 4.72 -13.36
CA VAL A 106 19.34 3.78 -12.62
C VAL A 106 18.94 2.37 -13.06
N LYS A 107 19.87 1.64 -13.69
CA LYS A 107 19.55 0.40 -14.39
C LYS A 107 20.47 -0.75 -14.00
N GLY A 108 19.88 -1.86 -13.55
CA GLY A 108 20.57 -3.15 -13.48
C GLY A 108 20.70 -3.77 -14.89
N ALA A 109 21.90 -4.16 -15.27
CA ALA A 109 22.21 -4.78 -16.56
C ALA A 109 22.38 -6.29 -16.44
N GLY A 110 22.13 -7.03 -17.53
CA GLY A 110 22.27 -8.48 -17.57
C GLY A 110 21.02 -9.24 -17.16
N GLU A 111 21.18 -10.51 -16.81
CA GLU A 111 20.12 -11.35 -16.27
C GLU A 111 20.02 -11.19 -14.74
N GLY A 112 18.82 -10.91 -14.22
CA GLY A 112 18.55 -10.68 -12.79
C GLY A 112 18.63 -9.21 -12.40
N TYR A 113 18.63 -8.96 -11.11
CA TYR A 113 18.60 -7.61 -10.52
C TYR A 113 19.99 -7.12 -10.11
N ALA A 114 20.21 -5.80 -10.14
CA ALA A 114 21.14 -5.17 -9.24
C ALA A 114 20.44 -5.09 -7.87
N ASN A 115 20.86 -5.94 -6.93
CA ASN A 115 20.16 -6.17 -5.68
C ASN A 115 20.83 -5.42 -4.53
N PHE A 116 20.16 -4.43 -3.97
CA PHE A 116 20.63 -3.61 -2.86
C PHE A 116 20.31 -4.31 -1.53
N MET A 117 21.35 -4.77 -0.85
CA MET A 117 21.28 -5.57 0.37
C MET A 117 21.56 -4.73 1.60
N MET A 118 20.53 -4.54 2.44
CA MET A 118 20.69 -3.78 3.69
C MET A 118 21.27 -4.68 4.79
N ASN A 119 22.32 -4.23 5.45
CA ASN A 119 22.97 -4.91 6.58
C ASN A 119 22.55 -4.30 7.94
N GLY A 120 21.33 -3.82 8.01
CA GLY A 120 20.70 -3.24 9.21
C GLY A 120 19.44 -2.45 8.85
N ARG A 121 18.88 -1.75 9.85
CA ARG A 121 17.72 -0.87 9.65
C ARG A 121 18.15 0.38 8.91
N MET A 122 17.69 0.51 7.67
CA MET A 122 17.97 1.63 6.77
C MET A 122 16.78 1.85 5.83
N LEU A 123 16.67 3.04 5.26
CA LEU A 123 15.84 3.31 4.08
C LEU A 123 16.67 2.98 2.83
N PRO A 124 16.33 1.92 2.08
CA PRO A 124 17.18 1.48 0.96
C PRO A 124 17.29 2.51 -0.15
N ILE A 125 16.17 3.04 -0.64
CA ILE A 125 16.16 4.03 -1.74
C ILE A 125 15.22 5.17 -1.39
N ALA A 126 15.72 6.41 -1.46
CA ALA A 126 14.92 7.62 -1.40
C ALA A 126 15.02 8.39 -2.72
N MET A 127 13.89 8.76 -3.29
CA MET A 127 13.74 9.66 -4.43
C MET A 127 12.99 10.91 -3.97
N VAL A 128 13.68 12.04 -3.89
CA VAL A 128 13.14 13.29 -3.34
C VAL A 128 13.27 14.42 -4.34
N GLY A 129 12.17 15.03 -4.74
CA GLY A 129 12.17 16.14 -5.71
C GLY A 129 12.75 15.76 -7.08
N CYS A 130 12.62 14.51 -7.50
CA CYS A 130 13.14 14.01 -8.76
C CYS A 130 12.14 14.24 -9.91
N GLU A 131 12.66 14.42 -11.14
CA GLU A 131 11.82 14.59 -12.32
C GLU A 131 12.27 13.67 -13.46
N ASN A 132 11.34 12.93 -14.08
CA ASN A 132 11.57 11.99 -15.18
C ASN A 132 12.65 10.94 -14.83
N CYS A 133 12.60 10.39 -13.62
CA CYS A 133 13.57 9.41 -13.16
C CYS A 133 13.01 7.99 -13.22
N LYS A 134 13.89 7.02 -13.47
CA LYS A 134 13.51 5.62 -13.59
C LYS A 134 14.48 4.72 -12.81
N LEU A 135 13.90 3.73 -12.09
CA LEU A 135 14.60 2.56 -11.59
C LEU A 135 14.23 1.37 -12.49
N GLU A 136 15.21 0.68 -13.05
CA GLU A 136 15.00 -0.45 -13.97
C GLU A 136 15.86 -1.64 -13.54
N ASN A 137 15.24 -2.82 -13.34
CA ASN A 137 15.91 -4.04 -12.88
C ASN A 137 16.67 -3.86 -11.55
N ILE A 138 16.14 -3.07 -10.63
CA ILE A 138 16.70 -2.88 -9.28
C ILE A 138 15.89 -3.70 -8.30
N ALA A 139 16.56 -4.38 -7.36
CA ALA A 139 15.88 -5.02 -6.24
C ALA A 139 16.40 -4.53 -4.90
N VAL A 140 15.57 -4.67 -3.87
CA VAL A 140 15.86 -4.31 -2.47
C VAL A 140 15.61 -5.51 -1.59
N ASP A 141 16.54 -5.80 -0.68
CA ASP A 141 16.41 -6.84 0.33
C ASP A 141 17.21 -6.51 1.61
N THR A 142 17.11 -7.36 2.62
CA THR A 142 17.81 -7.23 3.90
C THR A 142 18.44 -8.55 4.31
N ARG A 143 19.68 -8.53 4.80
CA ARG A 143 20.37 -9.74 5.27
C ARG A 143 19.70 -10.40 6.47
N VAL A 144 19.26 -9.59 7.42
CA VAL A 144 18.56 -10.05 8.63
C VAL A 144 17.24 -9.28 8.73
N PRO A 145 16.15 -9.83 8.17
CA PRO A 145 14.82 -9.23 8.30
C PRO A 145 14.38 -9.12 9.75
N GLN A 146 13.65 -8.07 10.10
CA GLN A 146 13.03 -7.92 11.42
C GLN A 146 11.85 -8.87 11.62
N ILE A 147 11.20 -9.29 10.53
CA ILE A 147 10.21 -10.35 10.61
C ILE A 147 10.94 -11.66 10.85
N THR A 148 10.68 -12.24 12.02
CA THR A 148 11.30 -13.50 12.44
C THR A 148 10.36 -14.65 12.13
N GLN A 149 10.76 -15.50 11.20
CA GLN A 149 9.99 -16.67 10.81
C GLN A 149 10.31 -17.85 11.71
N VAL A 150 9.27 -18.59 12.11
CA VAL A 150 9.40 -19.84 12.86
C VAL A 150 8.54 -20.93 12.26
N GLU A 151 8.99 -22.18 12.36
CA GLU A 151 8.27 -23.40 11.96
C GLU A 151 7.78 -24.13 13.21
N VAL A 152 6.52 -24.49 13.27
CA VAL A 152 5.96 -25.31 14.36
C VAL A 152 6.41 -26.75 14.20
N LEU A 153 7.06 -27.27 15.23
CA LEU A 153 7.50 -28.68 15.32
C LEU A 153 6.49 -29.52 16.08
N GLU A 154 5.92 -28.97 17.16
CA GLU A 154 4.97 -29.64 18.05
C GLU A 154 3.99 -28.60 18.61
N ASN A 155 2.72 -28.97 18.70
CA ASN A 155 1.70 -28.18 19.39
C ASN A 155 0.95 -29.09 20.38
N ASP A 156 1.33 -29.04 21.65
CA ASP A 156 0.72 -29.81 22.74
C ASP A 156 -0.22 -28.89 23.53
N VAL A 157 -1.43 -28.74 23.03
CA VAL A 157 -2.46 -27.89 23.64
C VAL A 157 -2.91 -28.40 24.99
N GLU A 158 -2.89 -29.73 25.22
CA GLU A 158 -3.31 -30.36 26.47
C GLU A 158 -2.34 -30.00 27.59
N ASN A 159 -1.04 -30.12 27.34
CA ASN A 159 0.01 -29.73 28.28
C ASN A 159 0.33 -28.24 28.25
N GLY A 160 -0.22 -27.48 27.27
CA GLY A 160 -0.17 -26.03 27.20
C GLY A 160 1.14 -25.46 26.70
N TYR A 161 1.78 -26.11 25.73
CA TYR A 161 2.99 -25.60 25.10
C TYR A 161 3.03 -25.83 23.58
N ILE A 162 3.88 -25.06 22.93
CA ILE A 162 4.25 -25.23 21.54
C ILE A 162 5.78 -25.23 21.42
N THR A 163 6.31 -26.08 20.55
CA THR A 163 7.73 -26.12 20.20
C THR A 163 7.89 -25.70 18.77
N TYR A 164 8.77 -24.73 18.53
CA TYR A 164 9.01 -24.19 17.19
C TYR A 164 10.49 -23.97 16.92
N ARG A 165 10.87 -24.01 15.65
CA ARG A 165 12.22 -23.74 15.16
C ARG A 165 12.30 -22.34 14.57
N ILE A 166 13.27 -21.54 15.00
CA ILE A 166 13.57 -20.23 14.45
C ILE A 166 14.29 -20.40 13.10
N ALA A 167 13.96 -19.59 12.11
CA ALA A 167 14.62 -19.57 10.81
C ALA A 167 16.14 -19.26 10.95
N PRO A 168 17.00 -19.94 10.17
CA PRO A 168 18.47 -19.87 10.37
C PRO A 168 19.07 -18.49 10.07
N TYR A 169 18.38 -17.60 9.35
CA TYR A 169 18.84 -16.24 9.09
C TYR A 169 18.63 -15.29 10.28
N ALA A 170 17.75 -15.64 11.24
CA ALA A 170 17.40 -14.76 12.34
C ALA A 170 18.42 -14.87 13.49
N ASN A 171 18.84 -13.73 14.01
CA ASN A 171 19.60 -13.68 15.25
C ASN A 171 18.64 -13.55 16.43
N TYR A 172 18.86 -14.36 17.46
CA TYR A 172 18.04 -14.33 18.65
C TYR A 172 18.86 -14.55 19.93
N ARG A 173 18.25 -14.20 21.06
CA ARG A 173 18.69 -14.57 22.42
C ARG A 173 17.48 -14.69 23.33
N ILE A 174 17.62 -15.44 24.40
CA ILE A 174 16.63 -15.47 25.47
C ILE A 174 17.11 -14.54 26.59
N GLU A 175 16.29 -13.54 26.90
CA GLU A 175 16.60 -12.53 27.91
C GLU A 175 15.43 -12.39 28.88
N ASN A 176 15.65 -12.67 30.17
CA ASN A 176 14.62 -12.65 31.22
C ASN A 176 13.36 -13.50 30.89
N GLY A 177 13.55 -14.60 30.16
CA GLY A 177 12.47 -15.49 29.75
C GLY A 177 11.69 -15.00 28.52
N TYR A 178 12.19 -13.96 27.80
CA TYR A 178 11.63 -13.49 26.54
C TYR A 178 12.52 -13.88 25.36
N LEU A 179 11.89 -14.21 24.24
CA LEU A 179 12.58 -14.33 22.97
C LEU A 179 12.85 -12.91 22.43
N VAL A 180 14.11 -12.53 22.37
CA VAL A 180 14.56 -11.27 21.77
C VAL A 180 15.24 -11.56 20.44
N VAL A 181 14.79 -10.91 19.38
CA VAL A 181 15.40 -10.97 18.05
C VAL A 181 16.16 -9.67 17.77
N TYR A 182 17.25 -9.73 16.97
CA TYR A 182 18.09 -8.56 16.77
C TYR A 182 18.85 -8.57 15.44
N GLY A 183 19.20 -7.37 14.96
CA GLY A 183 20.13 -7.10 13.88
C GLY A 183 21.26 -6.19 14.33
N SER A 184 21.97 -5.56 13.38
CA SER A 184 23.12 -4.70 13.68
C SER A 184 22.76 -3.48 14.52
N ASN A 185 21.63 -2.83 14.25
CA ASN A 185 21.18 -1.59 14.91
C ASN A 185 19.72 -1.63 15.40
N TRP A 186 19.18 -2.83 15.62
CA TRP A 186 17.82 -3.00 16.13
C TRP A 186 17.69 -4.26 16.97
N ASN A 187 16.76 -4.26 17.92
CA ASN A 187 16.30 -5.45 18.65
C ASN A 187 14.88 -5.21 19.18
N PHE A 188 14.11 -6.28 19.34
CA PHE A 188 12.80 -6.25 20.00
C PHE A 188 12.33 -7.67 20.38
N VAL A 189 11.27 -7.72 21.18
CA VAL A 189 10.51 -8.96 21.42
C VAL A 189 9.43 -9.07 20.35
N PRO A 190 9.46 -10.07 19.46
CA PRO A 190 8.45 -10.22 18.42
C PRO A 190 7.08 -10.46 19.06
N GLY A 191 6.07 -9.81 18.49
CA GLY A 191 4.70 -9.88 18.99
C GLY A 191 3.83 -10.79 18.12
N TRP A 192 2.73 -10.21 17.65
CA TRP A 192 1.78 -10.89 16.79
C TRP A 192 2.37 -11.24 15.43
N GLY A 193 2.03 -12.41 14.92
CA GLY A 193 2.51 -12.93 13.66
C GLY A 193 1.39 -13.33 12.72
N ILE A 194 1.78 -13.69 11.52
CA ILE A 194 0.90 -14.26 10.49
C ILE A 194 1.26 -15.72 10.31
N ALA A 195 0.28 -16.61 10.39
CA ALA A 195 0.48 -18.04 10.24
C ALA A 195 0.19 -18.49 8.80
N PHE A 196 1.11 -19.28 8.23
CA PHE A 196 1.04 -19.82 6.88
C PHE A 196 1.04 -21.35 6.90
N GLU A 197 0.36 -21.94 5.94
CA GLU A 197 0.50 -23.35 5.59
C GLU A 197 1.90 -23.60 5.01
N GLY A 198 2.59 -24.64 5.50
CA GLY A 198 3.98 -24.88 5.16
C GLY A 198 4.24 -25.26 3.70
N ASP A 199 3.28 -25.81 3.00
CA ASP A 199 3.39 -26.30 1.61
C ASP A 199 2.88 -25.28 0.58
N THR A 200 1.82 -24.54 0.91
CA THR A 200 1.15 -23.62 -0.04
C THR A 200 1.57 -22.18 0.10
N LYS A 201 2.20 -21.81 1.24
CA LYS A 201 2.48 -20.44 1.66
C LYS A 201 1.22 -19.56 1.78
N ARG A 202 0.04 -20.15 1.89
CA ARG A 202 -1.22 -19.46 2.12
C ARG A 202 -1.38 -19.16 3.61
N ILE A 203 -2.07 -18.07 3.93
CA ILE A 203 -2.46 -17.79 5.32
C ILE A 203 -3.42 -18.89 5.78
N ILE A 204 -3.16 -19.47 6.95
CA ILE A 204 -3.98 -20.54 7.50
C ILE A 204 -5.42 -20.05 7.67
N TYR A 205 -6.34 -20.82 7.11
CA TYR A 205 -7.77 -20.56 7.09
C TYR A 205 -8.33 -20.26 8.49
N THR A 206 -9.20 -19.26 8.61
CA THR A 206 -9.81 -18.75 9.84
C THR A 206 -8.83 -18.22 10.90
N THR A 207 -7.58 -17.99 10.55
CA THR A 207 -6.66 -17.28 11.44
C THR A 207 -6.77 -15.77 11.26
N SER A 208 -6.36 -15.05 12.28
CA SER A 208 -6.07 -13.62 12.27
C SER A 208 -4.63 -13.42 12.67
N ASP A 209 -4.23 -12.25 13.14
CA ASP A 209 -2.92 -12.08 13.76
C ASP A 209 -2.80 -13.04 14.97
N ILE A 210 -1.72 -13.80 14.99
CA ILE A 210 -1.48 -14.81 16.03
C ILE A 210 -0.33 -14.34 16.92
N GLY A 211 -0.61 -14.17 18.20
CA GLY A 211 0.39 -13.88 19.21
C GLY A 211 1.05 -15.17 19.70
N LEU A 212 2.02 -15.67 18.97
CA LEU A 212 2.80 -16.82 19.41
C LEU A 212 3.57 -16.49 20.69
N GLY A 213 3.64 -17.45 21.64
CA GLY A 213 4.34 -17.26 22.90
C GLY A 213 5.80 -16.86 22.72
N THR A 214 6.13 -15.66 23.17
CA THR A 214 7.50 -15.11 23.17
C THR A 214 7.97 -14.75 24.58
N SER A 215 7.14 -15.01 25.60
CA SER A 215 7.45 -14.92 27.03
C SER A 215 7.33 -16.28 27.71
N GLY A 216 8.12 -16.52 28.77
CA GLY A 216 8.21 -17.81 29.42
C GLY A 216 8.83 -18.90 28.53
N VAL A 217 9.67 -18.49 27.59
CA VAL A 217 10.27 -19.36 26.59
C VAL A 217 11.51 -20.06 27.15
N GLN A 218 11.78 -21.26 26.62
CA GLN A 218 12.98 -22.04 26.92
C GLN A 218 13.57 -22.56 25.60
N GLU A 219 14.86 -22.41 25.44
CA GLU A 219 15.59 -23.08 24.38
C GLU A 219 15.81 -24.55 24.76
N VAL A 220 15.27 -25.45 23.94
CA VAL A 220 15.41 -26.89 24.19
C VAL A 220 16.53 -27.53 23.36
N GLU A 221 16.83 -26.95 22.22
CA GLU A 221 17.96 -27.23 21.35
C GLU A 221 18.35 -25.92 20.64
N PRO A 222 19.55 -25.78 20.08
CA PRO A 222 19.90 -24.60 19.29
C PRO A 222 18.83 -24.29 18.21
N TYR A 223 18.32 -23.06 18.19
CA TYR A 223 17.21 -22.59 17.33
C TYR A 223 15.84 -23.24 17.61
N VAL A 224 15.68 -24.09 18.62
CA VAL A 224 14.40 -24.73 18.97
C VAL A 224 13.91 -24.21 20.31
N ILE A 225 12.78 -23.55 20.28
CA ILE A 225 12.17 -22.86 21.40
C ILE A 225 10.88 -23.57 21.81
N ARG A 226 10.70 -23.78 23.11
CA ARG A 226 9.42 -24.15 23.71
C ARG A 226 8.80 -22.95 24.41
N ALA A 227 7.50 -22.70 24.16
CA ALA A 227 6.76 -21.58 24.72
C ALA A 227 5.38 -21.99 25.22
N PRO A 228 4.79 -21.31 26.22
CA PRO A 228 3.40 -21.49 26.60
C PRO A 228 2.43 -21.23 25.44
N TRP A 229 1.48 -22.18 25.22
CA TRP A 229 0.54 -22.08 24.10
C TRP A 229 -0.70 -22.94 24.34
N ARG A 230 -1.88 -22.51 23.83
CA ARG A 230 -3.14 -23.25 23.96
C ARG A 230 -4.09 -23.15 22.75
N ASP A 231 -3.62 -22.62 21.62
CA ASP A 231 -4.44 -22.54 20.41
C ASP A 231 -4.16 -23.74 19.50
N HIS A 232 -5.21 -24.45 19.11
CA HIS A 232 -5.11 -25.68 18.31
C HIS A 232 -4.95 -25.45 16.79
N ARG A 233 -5.06 -24.20 16.32
CA ARG A 233 -5.03 -23.90 14.88
C ARG A 233 -3.67 -24.08 14.24
N LEU A 234 -2.59 -24.00 15.02
CA LEU A 234 -1.24 -24.25 14.51
C LEU A 234 -0.91 -25.74 14.62
N VAL A 235 -0.56 -26.34 13.48
CA VAL A 235 -0.16 -27.75 13.40
C VAL A 235 1.33 -27.86 13.06
N PRO A 236 2.01 -29.00 13.32
CA PRO A 236 3.37 -29.21 12.85
C PRO A 236 3.50 -28.93 11.34
N GLY A 237 4.54 -28.18 10.96
CA GLY A 237 4.73 -27.66 9.61
C GLY A 237 4.09 -26.29 9.35
N SER A 238 3.25 -25.76 10.24
CA SER A 238 2.81 -24.37 10.15
C SER A 238 3.99 -23.43 10.28
N VAL A 239 4.01 -22.36 9.49
CA VAL A 239 5.06 -21.33 9.51
C VAL A 239 4.47 -20.01 10.00
N ILE A 240 5.09 -19.39 11.00
CA ILE A 240 4.63 -18.11 11.54
C ILE A 240 5.69 -17.05 11.29
N ALA A 241 5.29 -15.98 10.62
CA ALA A 241 6.09 -14.77 10.45
C ALA A 241 5.75 -13.79 11.57
N MET A 242 6.59 -13.75 12.61
CA MET A 242 6.41 -12.87 13.78
C MET A 242 7.02 -11.50 13.52
N ARG A 243 6.33 -10.45 13.95
CA ARG A 243 6.72 -9.07 13.66
C ARG A 243 6.62 -8.13 14.88
N SER A 244 7.25 -6.96 14.77
CA SER A 244 6.81 -5.76 15.49
C SER A 244 5.68 -5.10 14.71
N TYR A 245 5.05 -4.05 15.26
CA TYR A 245 4.15 -3.20 14.48
C TYR A 245 4.83 -1.88 14.04
N ALA A 246 6.12 -1.74 14.30
CA ALA A 246 6.89 -0.59 13.84
C ALA A 246 7.02 -0.59 12.30
N ARG A 247 6.94 0.60 11.72
CA ARG A 247 7.10 0.86 10.29
C ARG A 247 8.16 1.95 10.10
N PRO A 248 9.44 1.70 10.41
CA PRO A 248 10.47 2.75 10.45
C PRO A 248 10.77 3.32 9.06
N THR A 249 10.80 2.49 8.01
CA THR A 249 11.11 2.91 6.65
C THR A 249 10.45 2.02 5.61
N PRO A 250 10.04 2.56 4.44
CA PRO A 250 9.70 1.75 3.27
C PRO A 250 10.96 1.19 2.60
N GLY A 251 10.78 0.27 1.65
CA GLY A 251 11.85 -0.20 0.75
C GLY A 251 12.27 0.86 -0.26
N ILE A 252 11.28 1.54 -0.85
CA ILE A 252 11.50 2.67 -1.76
C ILE A 252 10.59 3.82 -1.31
N PHE A 253 11.19 4.99 -1.07
CA PHE A 253 10.50 6.22 -0.73
C PHE A 253 10.53 7.20 -1.90
N VAL A 254 9.38 7.70 -2.32
CA VAL A 254 9.23 8.67 -3.41
C VAL A 254 8.42 9.87 -2.89
N THR A 255 9.02 11.05 -2.87
CA THR A 255 8.33 12.27 -2.43
C THR A 255 8.65 13.47 -3.31
N GLU A 256 7.64 14.30 -3.57
CA GLU A 256 7.77 15.52 -4.39
C GLU A 256 8.37 15.26 -5.79
N CYS A 257 8.18 14.03 -6.30
CA CYS A 257 8.69 13.62 -7.59
C CYS A 257 7.65 13.79 -8.70
N LYS A 258 8.15 13.88 -9.94
CA LYS A 258 7.31 13.96 -11.14
C LYS A 258 7.77 12.98 -12.20
N ASN A 259 6.82 12.23 -12.79
CA ASN A 259 7.06 11.24 -13.84
C ASN A 259 8.10 10.19 -13.41
N THR A 260 7.84 9.49 -12.30
CA THR A 260 8.70 8.42 -11.79
C THR A 260 8.26 7.07 -12.34
N THR A 261 9.21 6.28 -12.81
CA THR A 261 8.95 4.92 -13.32
C THR A 261 9.77 3.88 -12.56
N LEU A 262 9.12 2.82 -12.08
CA LEU A 262 9.73 1.61 -11.58
C LEU A 262 9.45 0.49 -12.58
N LEU A 263 10.48 0.05 -13.31
CA LEU A 263 10.36 -0.93 -14.38
C LEU A 263 11.08 -2.23 -13.98
N ASN A 264 10.38 -3.36 -14.04
CA ASN A 264 10.93 -4.67 -13.72
C ASN A 264 11.78 -4.69 -12.43
N SER A 265 11.36 -3.97 -11.41
CA SER A 265 12.07 -3.83 -10.14
C SER A 265 11.34 -4.60 -9.03
N CYS A 266 12.04 -4.96 -7.96
CA CYS A 266 11.49 -5.82 -6.92
C CYS A 266 11.86 -5.34 -5.52
N VAL A 267 10.93 -5.45 -4.57
CA VAL A 267 11.21 -5.39 -3.13
C VAL A 267 10.96 -6.79 -2.55
N PHE A 268 12.04 -7.46 -2.13
CA PHE A 268 11.96 -8.76 -1.48
C PHE A 268 11.65 -8.63 0.01
N TYR A 269 12.10 -7.51 0.62
CA TYR A 269 11.78 -7.20 2.01
C TYR A 269 11.84 -5.70 2.27
N ALA A 270 10.91 -5.22 3.10
CA ALA A 270 10.96 -3.89 3.70
C ALA A 270 10.37 -3.89 5.12
N GLU A 271 10.93 -3.05 5.99
CA GLU A 271 10.53 -2.92 7.39
C GLU A 271 9.27 -2.02 7.59
N GLY A 272 8.72 -1.54 6.50
CA GLY A 272 7.47 -0.82 6.37
C GLY A 272 6.75 -1.29 5.11
N MET A 273 6.39 -0.35 4.25
CA MET A 273 5.83 -0.63 2.92
C MET A 273 6.92 -0.95 1.90
N GLY A 274 6.60 -1.71 0.86
CA GLY A 274 7.56 -1.96 -0.23
C GLY A 274 7.91 -0.69 -0.99
N LEU A 275 6.89 0.03 -1.45
CA LEU A 275 6.96 1.37 -2.00
C LEU A 275 6.03 2.30 -1.24
N LEU A 276 6.52 3.44 -0.79
CA LEU A 276 5.68 4.56 -0.41
C LEU A 276 5.97 5.76 -1.31
N ALA A 277 4.94 6.24 -2.00
CA ALA A 277 4.96 7.50 -2.73
C ALA A 277 4.02 8.52 -2.08
N GLN A 278 4.52 9.73 -1.83
CA GLN A 278 3.70 10.81 -1.31
C GLN A 278 3.95 12.11 -2.08
N MET A 279 2.92 12.95 -2.17
CA MET A 279 2.99 14.28 -2.78
C MET A 279 3.77 14.29 -4.11
N SER A 280 3.51 13.29 -4.95
CA SER A 280 4.21 13.07 -6.23
C SER A 280 3.21 12.99 -7.39
N GLU A 281 3.70 13.27 -8.60
CA GLU A 281 2.87 13.37 -9.80
C GLU A 281 3.28 12.34 -10.86
N ASN A 282 2.33 11.58 -11.41
CA ASN A 282 2.52 10.58 -12.47
C ASN A 282 3.55 9.50 -12.11
N LEU A 283 3.06 8.41 -11.56
CA LEU A 283 3.85 7.27 -11.12
C LEU A 283 3.50 6.04 -11.94
N THR A 284 4.50 5.37 -12.49
CA THR A 284 4.33 4.15 -13.29
C THR A 284 5.11 3.00 -12.67
N LEU A 285 4.40 1.94 -12.34
CA LEU A 285 4.93 0.64 -11.92
C LEU A 285 4.63 -0.35 -13.06
N ASP A 286 5.65 -0.81 -13.78
CA ASP A 286 5.50 -1.82 -14.83
C ASP A 286 6.41 -3.01 -14.54
N GLY A 287 5.81 -4.17 -14.26
CA GLY A 287 6.55 -5.32 -13.76
C GLY A 287 7.24 -5.07 -12.41
N PHE A 288 6.74 -4.10 -11.62
CA PHE A 288 7.22 -3.88 -10.26
C PHE A 288 6.64 -4.94 -9.33
N ASN A 289 7.50 -5.59 -8.56
CA ASN A 289 7.13 -6.71 -7.71
C ASN A 289 7.41 -6.42 -6.24
N VAL A 290 6.54 -6.91 -5.37
CA VAL A 290 6.83 -7.18 -3.97
C VAL A 290 6.59 -8.66 -3.78
N ALA A 291 7.67 -9.44 -3.83
CA ALA A 291 7.59 -10.87 -4.04
C ALA A 291 8.60 -11.64 -3.18
N LEU A 292 8.33 -12.90 -2.94
CA LEU A 292 9.26 -13.79 -2.24
C LEU A 292 10.53 -13.98 -3.06
N ARG A 293 11.68 -14.06 -2.38
CA ARG A 293 12.97 -14.24 -3.02
C ARG A 293 13.26 -15.72 -3.31
N GLY A 294 12.63 -16.24 -4.36
CA GLY A 294 12.91 -17.61 -4.83
C GLY A 294 12.79 -18.67 -3.73
N ASP A 295 13.83 -19.46 -3.56
CA ASP A 295 13.88 -20.59 -2.62
C ASP A 295 14.59 -20.27 -1.29
N ASP A 296 14.65 -19.01 -0.86
CA ASP A 296 15.27 -18.60 0.41
C ASP A 296 14.51 -19.06 1.66
N GLY A 297 13.36 -19.68 1.47
CA GLY A 297 12.52 -20.24 2.55
C GLY A 297 11.64 -19.22 3.25
N ARG A 298 11.62 -17.94 2.86
CA ARG A 298 10.74 -16.92 3.44
C ARG A 298 9.30 -17.05 2.95
N TYR A 299 8.34 -16.70 3.82
CA TYR A 299 6.89 -16.70 3.58
C TYR A 299 6.31 -15.29 3.61
N PHE A 300 7.13 -14.30 3.79
CA PHE A 300 6.75 -12.89 3.92
C PHE A 300 7.63 -11.99 3.07
N THR A 301 7.12 -10.79 2.77
CA THR A 301 7.83 -9.73 2.08
C THR A 301 7.88 -8.45 2.94
N THR A 302 6.84 -7.65 2.96
CA THR A 302 6.82 -6.35 3.65
C THR A 302 6.09 -6.40 4.98
N GLN A 303 6.51 -5.55 5.92
CA GLN A 303 5.86 -5.38 7.23
C GLN A 303 4.45 -4.79 7.11
N ALA A 304 4.20 -4.02 6.06
CA ALA A 304 2.93 -3.38 5.73
C ALA A 304 2.60 -3.59 4.24
N ASP A 305 2.04 -2.58 3.56
CA ASP A 305 1.58 -2.69 2.18
C ASP A 305 2.73 -2.98 1.19
N ALA A 306 2.39 -3.60 0.07
CA ALA A 306 3.35 -3.70 -1.03
C ALA A 306 3.60 -2.32 -1.65
N THR A 307 2.54 -1.57 -1.97
CA THR A 307 2.64 -0.23 -2.55
C THR A 307 1.61 0.71 -1.93
N HIS A 308 2.02 1.94 -1.64
CA HIS A 308 1.16 2.92 -0.98
C HIS A 308 1.38 4.33 -1.56
N PHE A 309 0.27 5.01 -1.90
CA PHE A 309 0.27 6.31 -2.55
C PHE A 309 -0.57 7.29 -1.73
N SER A 310 0.10 8.21 -1.04
CA SER A 310 -0.52 9.19 -0.14
C SER A 310 -0.44 10.60 -0.72
N GLY A 311 -1.57 11.20 -1.06
CA GLY A 311 -1.60 12.57 -1.61
C GLY A 311 -0.81 12.72 -2.91
N CYS A 312 -0.88 11.74 -3.80
CA CYS A 312 -0.32 11.83 -5.15
C CYS A 312 -1.31 12.47 -6.12
N LYS A 313 -0.85 12.94 -7.28
CA LYS A 313 -1.69 13.51 -8.33
C LYS A 313 -1.33 13.02 -9.74
N GLY A 314 -2.09 13.45 -10.74
CA GLY A 314 -1.96 12.98 -12.11
C GLY A 314 -2.44 11.55 -12.23
N LYS A 315 -1.60 10.62 -12.68
CA LYS A 315 -1.98 9.22 -12.88
C LYS A 315 -1.03 8.25 -12.16
N ILE A 316 -1.61 7.28 -11.47
CA ILE A 316 -0.90 6.10 -10.96
C ILE A 316 -1.21 4.93 -11.87
N VAL A 317 -0.17 4.32 -12.42
CA VAL A 317 -0.24 3.12 -13.27
C VAL A 317 0.51 2.01 -12.57
N SER A 318 -0.16 0.88 -12.28
CA SER A 318 0.46 -0.34 -11.77
C SER A 318 0.05 -1.49 -12.66
N VAL A 319 1.00 -2.03 -13.41
CA VAL A 319 0.73 -3.08 -14.39
C VAL A 319 1.76 -4.20 -14.31
N ASN A 320 1.31 -5.44 -14.61
CA ASN A 320 2.16 -6.63 -14.74
C ASN A 320 2.96 -6.98 -13.47
N GLY A 321 2.52 -6.54 -12.29
CA GLY A 321 3.21 -6.75 -11.01
C GLY A 321 2.79 -8.05 -10.31
N LEU A 322 3.68 -8.58 -9.46
CA LEU A 322 3.41 -9.64 -8.49
C LEU A 322 3.51 -9.05 -7.07
N TYR A 323 2.43 -9.17 -6.31
CA TYR A 323 2.33 -8.73 -4.92
C TYR A 323 1.95 -9.92 -4.05
N GLU A 324 2.89 -10.43 -3.25
CA GLU A 324 2.67 -11.62 -2.44
C GLU A 324 3.35 -11.57 -1.07
N GLY A 325 2.75 -12.23 -0.08
CA GLY A 325 3.34 -12.41 1.24
C GLY A 325 3.52 -11.13 2.06
N MET A 326 2.94 -9.99 1.64
CA MET A 326 2.95 -8.76 2.42
C MET A 326 1.99 -8.85 3.61
N MET A 327 2.29 -8.10 4.66
CA MET A 327 1.52 -8.15 5.90
C MET A 327 0.42 -7.09 5.99
N ASP A 328 0.11 -6.46 4.86
CA ASP A 328 -1.06 -5.60 4.65
C ASP A 328 -1.43 -5.60 3.15
N ASP A 329 -1.86 -4.50 2.58
CA ASP A 329 -2.46 -4.38 1.26
C ASP A 329 -1.45 -4.52 0.10
N ALA A 330 -1.90 -4.95 -1.08
CA ALA A 330 -1.04 -4.91 -2.27
C ALA A 330 -0.87 -3.49 -2.81
N ILE A 331 -1.94 -2.71 -2.77
CA ILE A 331 -1.93 -1.29 -3.15
C ILE A 331 -2.93 -0.52 -2.30
N ASN A 332 -2.52 0.64 -1.81
CA ASN A 332 -3.41 1.63 -1.20
C ASN A 332 -3.20 2.99 -1.87
N VAL A 333 -4.28 3.61 -2.35
CA VAL A 333 -4.26 4.92 -3.02
C VAL A 333 -5.25 5.85 -2.36
N HIS A 334 -4.77 6.94 -1.75
CA HIS A 334 -5.62 7.92 -1.08
C HIS A 334 -4.98 9.31 -1.03
N GLY A 335 -5.80 10.35 -0.80
CA GLY A 335 -5.33 11.63 -0.28
C GLY A 335 -5.36 11.65 1.24
N THR A 336 -5.06 12.77 1.87
CA THR A 336 -5.09 12.92 3.32
C THR A 336 -6.05 14.03 3.74
N TYR A 337 -6.98 13.74 4.64
CA TYR A 337 -7.80 14.77 5.27
C TYR A 337 -6.99 15.56 6.29
N LEU A 338 -7.15 16.90 6.27
CA LEU A 338 -6.88 17.71 7.45
C LEU A 338 -8.17 17.88 8.25
N ARG A 339 -8.12 17.74 9.57
CA ARG A 339 -9.22 18.13 10.48
C ARG A 339 -9.20 19.65 10.66
N VAL A 340 -10.37 20.29 10.55
CA VAL A 340 -10.52 21.69 10.97
C VAL A 340 -10.47 21.76 12.49
N VAL A 341 -9.50 22.49 13.04
CA VAL A 341 -9.31 22.61 14.50
C VAL A 341 -9.59 24.03 15.02
N ASP A 342 -9.47 25.06 14.17
CA ASP A 342 -9.79 26.43 14.53
C ASP A 342 -10.26 27.25 13.31
N ARG A 343 -10.99 28.33 13.53
CA ARG A 343 -11.38 29.35 12.56
C ARG A 343 -10.80 30.68 12.98
N LEU A 344 -9.90 31.22 12.16
CA LEU A 344 -9.20 32.47 12.49
C LEU A 344 -9.98 33.73 12.03
N ASP A 345 -10.64 33.64 10.87
CA ASP A 345 -11.51 34.68 10.32
C ASP A 345 -12.54 34.08 9.34
N ASP A 346 -13.21 34.91 8.54
CA ASP A 346 -14.26 34.45 7.62
C ASP A 346 -13.74 33.54 6.49
N ASN A 347 -12.47 33.66 6.12
CA ASN A 347 -11.86 32.92 5.03
C ASN A 347 -10.65 32.08 5.47
N THR A 348 -10.26 32.11 6.74
CA THR A 348 -9.02 31.49 7.22
C THR A 348 -9.30 30.52 8.37
N LEU A 349 -8.74 29.32 8.29
CA LEU A 349 -8.82 28.30 9.33
C LEU A 349 -7.46 27.67 9.62
N VAL A 350 -7.42 26.82 10.65
CA VAL A 350 -6.32 25.92 10.96
C VAL A 350 -6.77 24.49 10.65
N GLY A 351 -6.04 23.83 9.74
CA GLY A 351 -6.18 22.42 9.43
C GLY A 351 -5.06 21.60 10.05
N ARG A 352 -5.37 20.42 10.61
CA ARG A 352 -4.41 19.56 11.32
C ARG A 352 -4.37 18.16 10.74
N TYR A 353 -3.16 17.63 10.52
CA TYR A 353 -2.92 16.20 10.42
C TYR A 353 -3.25 15.50 11.72
N MET A 354 -4.11 14.50 11.70
CA MET A 354 -4.61 13.86 12.93
C MET A 354 -3.94 12.52 13.21
N HIS A 355 -3.52 11.78 12.19
CA HIS A 355 -2.89 10.49 12.40
C HIS A 355 -1.43 10.64 12.81
N GLY A 356 -0.98 9.83 13.79
CA GLY A 356 0.39 9.90 14.33
C GLY A 356 1.50 9.54 13.33
N GLN A 357 1.15 8.88 12.24
CA GLN A 357 2.06 8.50 11.15
C GLN A 357 1.85 9.32 9.87
N ALA A 358 1.07 10.41 9.90
CA ALA A 358 0.80 11.24 8.72
C ALA A 358 0.91 12.72 9.08
N TYR A 359 2.13 13.26 9.11
CA TYR A 359 2.42 14.68 9.31
C TYR A 359 3.86 15.03 8.93
N GLY A 360 4.18 16.31 8.85
CA GLY A 360 5.54 16.82 8.62
C GLY A 360 5.93 16.91 7.15
N PHE A 361 4.99 16.72 6.24
CA PHE A 361 5.15 16.84 4.79
C PHE A 361 4.07 17.76 4.21
N TYR A 362 4.19 18.08 2.94
CA TYR A 362 3.29 18.96 2.23
C TYR A 362 1.86 18.39 2.22
N TRP A 363 0.84 19.27 2.23
CA TRP A 363 -0.55 18.86 2.06
C TRP A 363 -1.18 19.45 0.79
N GLY A 364 -0.70 20.59 0.35
CA GLY A 364 -1.22 21.30 -0.81
C GLY A 364 -0.59 22.67 -0.98
N GLY A 365 -1.03 23.41 -1.99
CA GLY A 365 -0.50 24.70 -2.36
C GLY A 365 -1.56 25.73 -2.73
N GLU A 366 -1.11 26.95 -3.05
CA GLU A 366 -1.93 28.01 -3.61
C GLU A 366 -2.58 27.55 -4.93
N GLY A 367 -3.86 27.81 -5.08
CA GLY A 367 -4.65 27.44 -6.25
C GLY A 367 -5.32 26.08 -6.16
N ASP A 368 -4.99 25.26 -5.18
CA ASP A 368 -5.58 23.93 -5.02
C ASP A 368 -7.07 24.02 -4.73
N SER A 369 -7.85 23.19 -5.45
CA SER A 369 -9.27 23.00 -5.21
C SER A 369 -9.46 22.06 -4.02
N VAL A 370 -10.34 22.43 -3.11
CA VAL A 370 -10.64 21.62 -1.91
C VAL A 370 -12.14 21.47 -1.73
N GLN A 371 -12.55 20.49 -0.93
CA GLN A 371 -13.91 20.37 -0.42
C GLN A 371 -13.91 20.08 1.08
N PHE A 372 -14.98 20.51 1.75
CA PHE A 372 -15.18 20.21 3.16
C PHE A 372 -16.08 18.99 3.31
N VAL A 373 -15.76 18.17 4.30
CA VAL A 373 -16.49 16.92 4.59
C VAL A 373 -16.90 16.89 6.04
N ARG A 374 -18.18 16.71 6.30
CA ARG A 374 -18.66 16.47 7.67
C ARG A 374 -18.32 15.05 8.11
N SER A 375 -17.40 14.91 9.04
CA SER A 375 -16.82 13.63 9.44
C SER A 375 -17.78 12.68 10.18
N ASP A 376 -18.81 13.22 10.85
CA ASP A 376 -19.79 12.42 11.58
C ASP A 376 -20.71 11.62 10.63
N VAL A 377 -21.05 12.18 9.49
CA VAL A 377 -21.95 11.59 8.48
C VAL A 377 -21.27 11.33 7.13
N MET A 378 -20.00 11.70 6.97
CA MET A 378 -19.26 11.65 5.72
C MET A 378 -20.03 12.28 4.55
N GLU A 379 -20.52 13.49 4.76
CA GLU A 379 -21.19 14.28 3.72
C GLU A 379 -20.25 15.37 3.20
N ILE A 380 -20.04 15.37 1.89
CA ILE A 380 -19.34 16.44 1.21
C ILE A 380 -20.25 17.66 1.17
N THR A 381 -19.70 18.80 1.57
CA THR A 381 -20.41 20.07 1.61
C THR A 381 -19.93 21.00 0.48
N GLU A 382 -19.33 22.12 0.80
CA GLU A 382 -18.97 23.13 -0.17
C GLU A 382 -17.53 22.97 -0.68
N GLY A 383 -17.32 23.28 -1.96
CA GLY A 383 -16.00 23.41 -2.54
C GLY A 383 -15.43 24.82 -2.37
N ASN A 384 -14.12 24.89 -2.20
CA ASN A 384 -13.37 26.15 -2.09
C ASN A 384 -12.02 26.04 -2.81
N ARG A 385 -11.23 27.10 -2.80
CA ARG A 385 -9.89 27.16 -3.38
C ARG A 385 -8.92 27.75 -2.38
N VAL A 386 -7.74 27.14 -2.27
CA VAL A 386 -6.65 27.65 -1.41
C VAL A 386 -6.05 28.91 -2.03
N VAL A 387 -5.96 29.97 -1.26
CA VAL A 387 -5.29 31.24 -1.61
C VAL A 387 -3.90 31.31 -0.98
N GLU A 388 -3.77 30.79 0.22
CA GLU A 388 -2.51 30.77 0.96
C GLU A 388 -2.51 29.58 1.92
N ILE A 389 -1.38 28.90 2.05
CA ILE A 389 -1.16 27.85 3.04
C ILE A 389 0.25 27.98 3.61
N ALA A 390 0.37 27.90 4.91
CA ALA A 390 1.65 27.94 5.62
C ALA A 390 1.62 27.06 6.88
N PRO A 391 2.76 26.51 7.30
CA PRO A 391 2.91 25.88 8.62
C PRO A 391 2.41 26.81 9.73
N TYR A 392 1.76 26.26 10.77
CA TYR A 392 1.15 27.04 11.85
C TYR A 392 1.69 26.70 13.23
N ASP A 393 1.89 25.42 13.53
CA ASP A 393 2.44 24.97 14.82
C ASP A 393 3.98 24.97 14.85
N LYS A 394 4.62 25.24 13.72
CA LYS A 394 6.08 25.32 13.57
C LYS A 394 6.45 26.38 12.52
N ASP A 395 7.71 26.85 12.58
CA ASP A 395 8.26 27.80 11.61
C ASP A 395 8.66 27.16 10.27
N GLN A 396 8.63 25.82 10.19
CA GLN A 396 9.03 25.05 9.01
C GLN A 396 8.09 23.87 8.77
N LEU A 397 8.14 23.32 7.55
CA LEU A 397 7.32 22.19 7.14
C LEU A 397 7.68 20.90 7.90
N ALA A 398 8.97 20.64 8.08
CA ALA A 398 9.46 19.43 8.75
C ALA A 398 8.86 19.27 10.15
N GLY A 399 8.11 18.19 10.36
CA GLY A 399 7.40 17.89 11.59
C GLY A 399 6.18 18.77 11.88
N CYS A 400 5.75 19.62 10.94
CA CYS A 400 4.53 20.42 11.07
C CYS A 400 3.29 19.53 11.06
N LYS A 401 2.36 19.80 11.96
CA LYS A 401 1.07 19.13 12.04
C LYS A 401 -0.09 20.03 11.66
N GLU A 402 0.07 21.34 11.80
CA GLU A 402 -0.99 22.31 11.60
C GLU A 402 -0.63 23.32 10.51
N PHE A 403 -1.60 23.61 9.67
CA PHE A 403 -1.49 24.61 8.61
C PHE A 403 -2.52 25.70 8.80
N LYS A 404 -2.08 26.96 8.71
CA LYS A 404 -2.96 28.09 8.47
C LYS A 404 -3.30 28.11 7.00
N ILE A 405 -4.59 28.02 6.68
CA ILE A 405 -5.07 27.95 5.29
C ILE A 405 -6.09 29.07 5.08
N LYS A 406 -5.85 29.91 4.06
CA LYS A 406 -6.77 30.95 3.61
C LYS A 406 -7.45 30.51 2.33
N PHE A 407 -8.73 30.74 2.23
CA PHE A 407 -9.58 30.35 1.09
C PHE A 407 -10.18 31.52 0.36
N GLU A 408 -10.54 31.30 -0.91
CA GLU A 408 -11.14 32.30 -1.80
C GLU A 408 -12.54 32.74 -1.33
N LYS A 409 -13.38 31.75 -0.93
CA LYS A 409 -14.75 32.00 -0.47
C LYS A 409 -14.85 31.96 1.06
N PRO A 410 -15.85 32.64 1.63
CA PRO A 410 -16.15 32.51 3.07
C PRO A 410 -16.36 31.05 3.46
N LEU A 411 -15.91 30.72 4.67
CA LEU A 411 -16.06 29.41 5.28
C LEU A 411 -17.50 29.19 5.81
N PRO A 412 -17.98 27.92 5.87
CA PRO A 412 -19.23 27.60 6.56
C PRO A 412 -19.25 28.15 7.98
N ALA A 413 -20.41 28.63 8.45
CA ALA A 413 -20.51 29.29 9.75
C ALA A 413 -20.12 28.39 10.92
N ASP A 414 -20.37 27.07 10.78
CA ASP A 414 -20.12 26.03 11.80
C ASP A 414 -18.81 25.24 11.55
N ILE A 415 -17.93 25.71 10.68
CA ILE A 415 -16.71 25.00 10.25
C ILE A 415 -15.81 24.57 11.42
N ALA A 416 -15.80 25.31 12.51
CA ALA A 416 -14.97 25.05 13.70
C ALA A 416 -15.68 24.19 14.76
N ASN A 417 -16.78 23.50 14.43
CA ASN A 417 -17.52 22.63 15.36
C ASN A 417 -16.81 21.30 15.70
N GLY A 418 -15.62 21.06 15.17
CA GLY A 418 -14.83 19.84 15.36
C GLY A 418 -15.26 18.65 14.49
N LYS A 419 -16.22 18.85 13.57
CA LYS A 419 -16.76 17.79 12.72
C LYS A 419 -16.42 17.92 11.23
N TYR A 420 -15.48 18.81 10.88
CA TYR A 420 -15.11 19.01 9.49
C TYR A 420 -13.69 18.51 9.18
N GLY A 421 -13.59 17.77 8.07
CA GLY A 421 -12.34 17.50 7.38
C GLY A 421 -12.22 18.34 6.12
N ILE A 422 -11.01 18.54 5.66
CA ILE A 422 -10.68 19.20 4.39
C ILE A 422 -10.02 18.17 3.48
N GLU A 423 -10.58 17.97 2.30
CA GLU A 423 -10.02 17.13 1.25
C GLU A 423 -9.41 18.02 0.14
N ASN A 424 -8.17 17.73 -0.24
CA ASN A 424 -7.52 18.37 -1.37
C ASN A 424 -7.81 17.57 -2.65
N LEU A 425 -8.47 18.18 -3.62
CA LEU A 425 -8.92 17.52 -4.84
C LEU A 425 -7.85 17.51 -5.96
N GLU A 426 -6.78 18.29 -5.83
CA GLU A 426 -5.66 18.27 -6.76
C GLU A 426 -4.71 17.10 -6.46
N TRP A 427 -4.49 16.80 -5.17
CA TRP A 427 -3.62 15.72 -4.71
C TRP A 427 -4.37 14.40 -4.53
N THR A 428 -5.16 14.06 -5.55
CA THR A 428 -5.86 12.79 -5.73
C THR A 428 -5.69 12.32 -7.17
N PRO A 429 -5.19 11.10 -7.43
CA PRO A 429 -4.82 10.65 -8.77
C PRO A 429 -5.95 9.93 -9.50
N GLU A 430 -5.82 9.83 -10.82
CA GLU A 430 -6.42 8.73 -11.59
C GLU A 430 -5.64 7.45 -11.34
N VAL A 431 -6.32 6.29 -11.36
CA VAL A 431 -5.69 4.98 -11.13
C VAL A 431 -5.95 4.03 -12.29
N TYR A 432 -4.89 3.40 -12.78
CA TYR A 432 -4.95 2.26 -13.68
C TYR A 432 -4.18 1.08 -13.07
N PHE A 433 -4.92 0.05 -12.65
CA PHE A 433 -4.38 -1.14 -12.00
C PHE A 433 -4.74 -2.38 -12.83
N ALA A 434 -3.76 -2.96 -13.57
CA ALA A 434 -4.07 -3.98 -14.55
C ALA A 434 -3.00 -5.07 -14.71
N GLY A 435 -3.45 -6.31 -14.95
CA GLY A 435 -2.56 -7.44 -15.24
C GLY A 435 -1.69 -7.87 -14.04
N ASN A 436 -2.05 -7.46 -12.83
CA ASN A 436 -1.30 -7.80 -11.62
C ASN A 436 -1.79 -9.12 -11.00
N THR A 437 -0.90 -9.78 -10.28
CA THR A 437 -1.22 -10.92 -9.41
C THR A 437 -1.04 -10.52 -7.95
N ILE A 438 -2.09 -10.65 -7.15
CA ILE A 438 -2.11 -10.40 -5.72
C ILE A 438 -2.42 -11.72 -5.02
N ARG A 439 -1.54 -12.16 -4.12
CA ARG A 439 -1.77 -13.44 -3.44
C ARG A 439 -1.13 -13.55 -2.06
N ASN A 440 -1.74 -14.41 -1.24
CA ASN A 440 -1.20 -14.84 0.04
C ASN A 440 -0.83 -13.67 0.97
N ASN A 441 -1.62 -12.60 0.95
CA ASN A 441 -1.39 -11.43 1.77
C ASN A 441 -2.36 -11.34 2.96
N ARG A 442 -1.92 -10.66 3.98
CA ARG A 442 -2.77 -10.29 5.11
C ARG A 442 -3.68 -9.12 4.69
N ALA A 443 -4.88 -9.09 5.29
CA ALA A 443 -5.90 -8.05 5.14
C ALA A 443 -6.46 -7.96 3.70
N ARG A 444 -6.27 -6.85 3.02
CA ARG A 444 -6.97 -6.53 1.78
C ARG A 444 -6.07 -6.70 0.56
N GLY A 445 -6.68 -6.89 -0.61
CA GLY A 445 -5.94 -6.90 -1.87
C GLY A 445 -5.58 -5.48 -2.30
N ALA A 446 -6.57 -4.67 -2.67
CA ALA A 446 -6.37 -3.33 -3.21
C ALA A 446 -7.33 -2.32 -2.58
N LEU A 447 -6.82 -1.13 -2.23
CA LEU A 447 -7.59 0.00 -1.73
C LEU A 447 -7.50 1.17 -2.69
N PHE A 448 -8.67 1.72 -3.04
CA PHE A 448 -8.76 2.92 -3.87
C PHE A 448 -9.73 3.91 -3.23
N SER A 449 -9.20 5.06 -2.84
CA SER A 449 -9.94 6.13 -2.17
C SER A 449 -9.65 7.46 -2.85
N THR A 450 -10.07 7.58 -4.12
CA THR A 450 -9.88 8.78 -4.95
C THR A 450 -11.17 9.20 -5.65
N PRO A 451 -11.48 10.50 -5.76
CA PRO A 451 -12.61 11.00 -6.53
C PRO A 451 -12.38 10.99 -8.05
N LYS A 452 -11.18 10.66 -8.50
CA LYS A 452 -10.84 10.54 -9.91
C LYS A 452 -11.21 9.16 -10.46
N SER A 453 -11.05 8.99 -11.77
CA SER A 453 -11.34 7.74 -12.46
C SER A 453 -10.41 6.61 -11.99
N THR A 454 -10.98 5.46 -11.67
CA THR A 454 -10.25 4.25 -11.26
C THR A 454 -10.64 3.08 -12.15
N LEU A 455 -9.67 2.48 -12.84
CA LEU A 455 -9.88 1.28 -13.65
C LEU A 455 -9.02 0.13 -13.10
N VAL A 456 -9.71 -0.96 -12.72
CA VAL A 456 -9.11 -2.19 -12.19
C VAL A 456 -9.46 -3.33 -13.13
N GLU A 457 -8.51 -3.82 -13.93
CA GLU A 457 -8.84 -4.84 -14.94
C GLU A 457 -7.76 -5.91 -15.15
N ASN A 458 -8.21 -7.12 -15.53
CA ASN A 458 -7.34 -8.24 -15.88
C ASN A 458 -6.39 -8.67 -14.75
N ASN A 459 -6.75 -8.47 -13.48
CA ASN A 459 -5.94 -8.87 -12.33
C ASN A 459 -6.39 -10.25 -11.80
N LEU A 460 -5.45 -10.94 -11.16
CA LEU A 460 -5.71 -12.13 -10.34
C LEU A 460 -5.58 -11.75 -8.85
N PHE A 461 -6.66 -11.92 -8.08
CA PHE A 461 -6.67 -11.88 -6.63
C PHE A 461 -6.82 -13.32 -6.12
N ASP A 462 -5.76 -13.87 -5.55
CA ASP A 462 -5.70 -15.28 -5.16
C ASP A 462 -5.44 -15.42 -3.66
N HIS A 463 -6.45 -15.86 -2.90
CA HIS A 463 -6.37 -16.04 -1.45
C HIS A 463 -5.95 -14.77 -0.69
N THR A 464 -6.52 -13.62 -1.05
CA THR A 464 -6.48 -12.44 -0.17
C THR A 464 -7.23 -12.77 1.11
N SER A 465 -6.61 -12.61 2.27
CA SER A 465 -7.21 -13.08 3.53
C SER A 465 -8.44 -12.29 3.95
N GLY A 466 -8.54 -11.03 3.55
CA GLY A 466 -9.72 -10.19 3.71
C GLY A 466 -10.39 -9.89 2.37
N THR A 467 -10.99 -8.70 2.25
CA THR A 467 -11.62 -8.22 1.02
C THR A 467 -10.59 -8.07 -0.10
N ALA A 468 -10.92 -8.47 -1.32
CA ALA A 468 -9.99 -8.33 -2.45
C ALA A 468 -9.86 -6.88 -2.91
N ILE A 469 -10.97 -6.13 -2.93
CA ILE A 469 -10.96 -4.70 -3.27
C ILE A 469 -11.78 -3.94 -2.23
N LEU A 470 -11.19 -2.89 -1.66
CA LEU A 470 -11.85 -1.95 -0.76
C LEU A 470 -11.90 -0.55 -1.39
N LEU A 471 -13.10 0.02 -1.46
CA LEU A 471 -13.32 1.44 -1.72
C LEU A 471 -13.72 2.09 -0.40
N CYS A 472 -12.84 2.90 0.17
CA CYS A 472 -13.00 3.46 1.51
C CYS A 472 -13.23 4.98 1.49
N GLY A 473 -12.89 5.62 2.51
CA GLY A 473 -12.93 7.04 2.87
C GLY A 473 -13.12 7.15 4.37
N ASP A 474 -12.15 7.71 5.06
CA ASP A 474 -12.13 7.79 6.52
C ASP A 474 -11.65 9.15 7.00
N CYS A 475 -12.55 9.96 7.55
CA CYS A 475 -12.23 11.24 8.16
C CYS A 475 -12.22 11.18 9.71
N ASN A 476 -12.05 9.99 10.31
CA ASN A 476 -12.17 9.78 11.76
C ASN A 476 -11.03 8.98 12.39
N GLY A 477 -10.43 8.03 11.67
CA GLY A 477 -9.36 7.16 12.15
C GLY A 477 -8.04 7.39 11.42
N TRP A 478 -7.93 6.90 10.19
CA TRP A 478 -6.73 7.03 9.37
C TRP A 478 -6.64 8.38 8.65
N PHE A 479 -7.74 9.08 8.46
CA PHE A 479 -7.83 10.35 7.74
C PHE A 479 -7.43 10.22 6.26
N GLU A 480 -7.78 9.11 5.65
CA GLU A 480 -7.55 8.79 4.25
C GLU A 480 -8.75 9.20 3.39
N THR A 481 -8.52 10.03 2.35
CA THR A 481 -9.58 10.49 1.43
C THR A 481 -9.74 9.44 0.34
N GLY A 482 -10.78 9.39 -0.44
CA GLY A 482 -11.85 10.28 -0.76
C GLY A 482 -13.05 9.50 -1.26
N ALA A 483 -14.03 10.26 -1.74
CA ALA A 483 -15.27 9.68 -2.27
C ALA A 483 -15.06 9.14 -3.68
N CYS A 484 -15.18 7.83 -3.88
CA CYS A 484 -15.09 7.20 -5.20
C CYS A 484 -16.27 7.61 -6.08
N ARG A 485 -16.00 8.13 -7.29
CA ARG A 485 -17.01 8.66 -8.21
C ARG A 485 -17.16 7.85 -9.49
N ASP A 486 -16.05 7.35 -10.03
CA ASP A 486 -15.99 6.73 -11.34
C ASP A 486 -15.04 5.52 -11.26
N VAL A 487 -15.58 4.36 -10.86
CA VAL A 487 -14.80 3.15 -10.64
C VAL A 487 -15.30 2.03 -11.55
N VAL A 488 -14.41 1.42 -12.30
CA VAL A 488 -14.69 0.25 -13.13
C VAL A 488 -13.77 -0.91 -12.70
N ILE A 489 -14.38 -2.02 -12.29
CA ILE A 489 -13.72 -3.27 -11.89
C ILE A 489 -14.15 -4.33 -12.90
N ARG A 490 -13.26 -4.73 -13.83
CA ARG A 490 -13.66 -5.64 -14.91
C ARG A 490 -12.61 -6.65 -15.30
N ASN A 491 -13.08 -7.78 -15.82
CA ASN A 491 -12.23 -8.85 -16.35
C ASN A 491 -11.21 -9.38 -15.31
N ASN A 492 -11.47 -9.22 -14.02
CA ASN A 492 -10.61 -9.75 -12.96
C ASN A 492 -11.06 -11.16 -12.57
N ARG A 493 -10.14 -11.89 -11.98
CA ARG A 493 -10.40 -13.19 -11.36
C ARG A 493 -10.13 -13.10 -9.87
N PHE A 494 -11.13 -13.44 -9.06
CA PHE A 494 -11.08 -13.50 -7.60
C PHE A 494 -11.17 -14.97 -7.18
N VAL A 495 -10.18 -15.46 -6.44
CA VAL A 495 -10.12 -16.85 -6.00
C VAL A 495 -10.01 -16.89 -4.48
N ASN A 496 -11.04 -17.43 -3.82
CA ASN A 496 -11.07 -17.71 -2.39
C ASN A 496 -10.58 -16.54 -1.51
N ALA A 497 -11.10 -15.33 -1.73
CA ALA A 497 -10.92 -14.23 -0.79
C ALA A 497 -11.72 -14.46 0.49
N LEU A 498 -11.51 -13.64 1.52
CA LEU A 498 -12.20 -13.70 2.82
C LEU A 498 -11.90 -14.97 3.62
N THR A 499 -10.69 -15.49 3.54
CA THR A 499 -10.25 -16.65 4.35
C THR A 499 -10.02 -16.31 5.82
N SER A 500 -10.03 -15.03 6.18
CA SER A 500 -9.85 -14.50 7.53
C SER A 500 -10.81 -13.33 7.82
N MET A 501 -11.05 -13.04 9.08
CA MET A 501 -11.89 -11.94 9.55
C MET A 501 -11.08 -10.66 9.82
N PHE A 502 -10.18 -10.29 8.94
CA PHE A 502 -9.47 -9.02 9.02
C PHE A 502 -10.38 -7.83 8.66
N GLN A 503 -9.88 -6.63 8.93
CA GLN A 503 -10.57 -5.35 8.77
C GLN A 503 -11.41 -5.25 7.49
N PHE A 504 -12.68 -4.80 7.64
CA PHE A 504 -13.62 -4.53 6.55
C PHE A 504 -13.87 -5.71 5.60
N THR A 505 -13.90 -6.92 6.13
CA THR A 505 -14.06 -8.15 5.36
C THR A 505 -15.52 -8.56 5.20
N ASN A 506 -16.35 -7.68 4.69
CA ASN A 506 -17.80 -7.90 4.60
C ASN A 506 -18.26 -8.44 3.23
N GLY A 507 -17.41 -8.40 2.23
CA GLY A 507 -17.60 -8.93 0.88
C GLY A 507 -16.28 -9.03 0.14
N ILE A 508 -16.23 -9.79 -0.94
CA ILE A 508 -15.02 -9.88 -1.81
C ILE A 508 -14.67 -8.51 -2.36
N ILE A 509 -15.68 -7.73 -2.74
CA ILE A 509 -15.55 -6.30 -3.02
C ILE A 509 -16.35 -5.55 -1.94
N SER A 510 -15.66 -4.68 -1.20
CA SER A 510 -16.27 -3.88 -0.15
C SER A 510 -16.20 -2.39 -0.49
N ILE A 511 -17.34 -1.71 -0.46
CA ILE A 511 -17.47 -0.26 -0.53
C ILE A 511 -17.84 0.19 0.88
N TYR A 512 -16.83 0.58 1.67
CA TYR A 512 -17.00 0.77 3.11
C TYR A 512 -16.37 2.08 3.60
N PRO A 513 -17.05 3.22 3.43
CA PRO A 513 -16.63 4.47 4.07
C PRO A 513 -16.88 4.39 5.58
N GLU A 514 -15.98 4.97 6.38
CA GLU A 514 -16.14 5.08 7.83
C GLU A 514 -17.13 6.20 8.17
N ILE A 515 -18.38 5.83 8.40
CA ILE A 515 -19.47 6.76 8.71
C ILE A 515 -19.98 6.48 10.12
N PRO A 516 -19.61 7.33 11.12
CA PRO A 516 -20.08 7.15 12.51
C PRO A 516 -21.59 7.20 12.68
N ASP A 517 -22.27 8.10 11.99
CA ASP A 517 -23.73 8.27 12.06
C ASP A 517 -24.38 8.13 10.67
N LEU A 518 -24.45 6.89 10.18
CA LEU A 518 -25.08 6.58 8.89
C LEU A 518 -26.58 6.93 8.88
N ALA A 519 -27.24 6.82 10.02
CA ALA A 519 -28.69 7.09 10.11
C ALA A 519 -29.04 8.55 9.85
N SER A 520 -28.19 9.47 10.29
CA SER A 520 -28.36 10.93 10.08
C SER A 520 -27.82 11.42 8.74
N GLN A 521 -27.16 10.57 7.95
CA GLN A 521 -26.63 10.96 6.63
C GLN A 521 -27.79 11.22 5.66
N THR A 522 -27.74 12.35 4.94
CA THR A 522 -28.75 12.77 3.95
C THR A 522 -28.29 12.65 2.50
N LYS A 523 -26.96 12.61 2.26
CA LYS A 523 -26.35 12.47 0.94
C LYS A 523 -25.42 11.26 0.92
N TYR A 524 -25.33 10.57 -0.21
CA TYR A 524 -24.41 9.44 -0.36
C TYR A 524 -22.96 9.93 -0.46
N PHE A 525 -22.04 9.16 0.13
CA PHE A 525 -20.61 9.51 0.09
C PHE A 525 -20.00 9.13 -1.25
N HIS A 526 -20.24 7.93 -1.76
CA HIS A 526 -19.70 7.46 -3.04
C HIS A 526 -20.70 7.62 -4.19
N GLY A 527 -20.20 7.60 -5.44
CA GLY A 527 -21.03 7.67 -6.64
C GLY A 527 -21.65 9.06 -6.87
N GLY A 528 -22.82 9.09 -7.51
CA GLY A 528 -23.57 10.30 -7.86
C GLY A 528 -23.24 10.83 -9.26
N ASP A 529 -24.03 11.81 -9.71
CA ASP A 529 -23.92 12.44 -11.04
C ASP A 529 -24.00 11.45 -12.22
N GLY A 530 -24.76 10.34 -12.04
CA GLY A 530 -24.91 9.28 -13.05
C GLY A 530 -23.71 8.37 -13.21
N LYS A 531 -22.72 8.49 -12.33
CA LYS A 531 -21.56 7.62 -12.20
C LYS A 531 -21.61 6.87 -10.88
N GLY A 532 -20.69 5.92 -10.68
CA GLY A 532 -20.64 5.11 -9.47
C GLY A 532 -19.60 4.01 -9.59
N VAL A 533 -19.95 2.84 -9.11
CA VAL A 533 -19.10 1.65 -9.19
C VAL A 533 -19.69 0.64 -10.14
N VAL A 534 -18.94 0.27 -11.16
CA VAL A 534 -19.29 -0.75 -12.16
C VAL A 534 -18.40 -1.97 -11.96
N ILE A 535 -19.00 -3.12 -11.68
CA ILE A 535 -18.34 -4.42 -11.49
C ILE A 535 -18.83 -5.32 -12.62
N GLU A 536 -18.00 -5.56 -13.64
CA GLU A 536 -18.45 -6.24 -14.86
C GLU A 536 -17.48 -7.28 -15.40
N ASN A 537 -18.01 -8.35 -15.95
CA ASN A 537 -17.24 -9.40 -16.63
C ASN A 537 -16.12 -10.03 -15.79
N ASN A 538 -16.28 -10.05 -14.45
CA ASN A 538 -15.31 -10.69 -13.56
C ASN A 538 -15.70 -12.14 -13.29
N VAL A 539 -14.72 -12.93 -12.85
CA VAL A 539 -14.93 -14.30 -12.37
C VAL A 539 -14.65 -14.32 -10.86
N PHE A 540 -15.65 -14.74 -10.09
CA PHE A 540 -15.56 -14.96 -8.65
C PHE A 540 -15.62 -16.46 -8.37
N GLU A 541 -14.54 -17.05 -7.89
CA GLU A 541 -14.49 -18.41 -7.36
C GLU A 541 -14.44 -18.31 -5.84
N THR A 542 -15.51 -18.73 -5.18
CA THR A 542 -15.69 -18.50 -3.73
C THR A 542 -16.26 -19.71 -3.03
N PHE A 543 -15.85 -19.90 -1.79
CA PHE A 543 -16.37 -20.93 -0.88
C PHE A 543 -17.51 -20.43 0.02
N ASP A 544 -17.73 -19.11 0.13
CA ASP A 544 -18.74 -18.51 1.01
C ASP A 544 -19.64 -17.54 0.24
N ALA A 545 -20.68 -17.04 0.89
CA ALA A 545 -21.73 -16.24 0.27
C ALA A 545 -21.32 -14.81 -0.14
N PRO A 546 -20.57 -14.01 0.66
CA PRO A 546 -20.41 -12.58 0.42
C PRO A 546 -19.64 -12.26 -0.88
N ILE A 547 -20.27 -11.56 -1.82
CA ILE A 547 -19.64 -11.05 -3.04
C ILE A 547 -19.42 -9.55 -2.94
N VAL A 548 -20.49 -8.77 -2.72
CA VAL A 548 -20.41 -7.31 -2.61
C VAL A 548 -21.02 -6.85 -1.29
N TYR A 549 -20.25 -6.08 -0.54
CA TYR A 549 -20.75 -5.22 0.52
C TYR A 549 -20.66 -3.76 0.08
N ALA A 550 -21.73 -3.00 0.19
CA ALA A 550 -21.73 -1.59 -0.17
C ALA A 550 -22.45 -0.75 0.89
N LYS A 551 -21.82 0.41 1.24
CA LYS A 551 -22.36 1.38 2.17
C LYS A 551 -22.30 2.78 1.57
N SER A 552 -23.42 3.51 1.63
CA SER A 552 -23.52 4.92 1.24
C SER A 552 -23.02 5.21 -0.18
N ILE A 553 -23.67 4.60 -1.16
CA ILE A 553 -23.36 4.80 -2.59
C ILE A 553 -24.62 5.07 -3.42
N ASP A 554 -24.51 6.00 -4.34
CA ASP A 554 -25.46 6.26 -5.42
C ASP A 554 -24.87 5.78 -6.76
N GLY A 555 -25.39 4.66 -7.28
CA GLY A 555 -24.93 4.03 -8.51
C GLY A 555 -24.01 2.83 -8.28
N LEU A 556 -24.59 1.62 -8.27
CA LEU A 556 -23.87 0.34 -8.21
C LEU A 556 -24.36 -0.59 -9.32
N VAL A 557 -23.46 -0.98 -10.21
CA VAL A 557 -23.75 -1.92 -11.31
C VAL A 557 -22.93 -3.18 -11.13
N PHE A 558 -23.60 -4.34 -11.12
CA PHE A 558 -22.97 -5.65 -11.12
C PHE A 558 -23.54 -6.46 -12.30
N ARG A 559 -22.77 -6.58 -13.39
CA ARG A 559 -23.26 -7.19 -14.63
C ARG A 559 -22.27 -8.07 -15.36
N GLY A 560 -22.76 -9.08 -16.07
CA GLY A 560 -21.95 -9.98 -16.89
C GLY A 560 -20.91 -10.77 -16.11
N ASN A 561 -21.02 -10.85 -14.77
CA ASN A 561 -20.06 -11.55 -13.93
C ASN A 561 -20.39 -13.04 -13.84
N LYS A 562 -19.37 -13.86 -13.62
CA LYS A 562 -19.52 -15.28 -13.33
C LYS A 562 -19.15 -15.53 -11.87
N VAL A 563 -20.08 -16.12 -11.10
CA VAL A 563 -19.89 -16.49 -9.69
C VAL A 563 -19.92 -18.01 -9.57
N VAL A 564 -18.80 -18.62 -9.25
CA VAL A 564 -18.62 -20.06 -9.10
C VAL A 564 -18.45 -20.40 -7.64
N GLN A 565 -19.44 -21.08 -7.07
CA GLN A 565 -19.35 -21.61 -5.71
C GLN A 565 -18.47 -22.86 -5.73
N ASN A 566 -17.47 -22.92 -4.86
CA ASN A 566 -16.62 -24.09 -4.65
C ASN A 566 -16.76 -24.61 -3.19
N ASN A 567 -16.03 -25.67 -2.85
CA ASN A 567 -16.03 -26.30 -1.53
C ASN A 567 -14.61 -26.40 -0.95
N ASP A 568 -13.71 -25.49 -1.35
CA ASP A 568 -12.31 -25.52 -0.93
C ASP A 568 -12.18 -25.27 0.58
N PHE A 569 -13.09 -24.45 1.14
CA PHE A 569 -13.18 -24.17 2.57
C PHE A 569 -14.62 -24.24 3.06
N ALA A 570 -14.81 -24.46 4.35
CA ALA A 570 -16.14 -24.42 4.98
C ALA A 570 -16.61 -22.96 5.13
N PRO A 571 -17.85 -22.59 4.73
CA PRO A 571 -18.37 -21.24 4.90
C PRO A 571 -18.43 -20.83 6.37
N PHE A 572 -17.86 -19.68 6.73
CA PHE A 572 -17.83 -19.18 8.12
C PHE A 572 -18.24 -17.72 8.29
N HIS A 573 -18.29 -16.95 7.21
CA HIS A 573 -18.54 -15.53 7.27
C HIS A 573 -19.90 -15.20 7.91
N TRP A 574 -19.98 -14.15 8.74
CA TRP A 574 -21.20 -13.72 9.39
C TRP A 574 -22.25 -13.21 8.41
N ASN A 575 -21.83 -12.50 7.35
CA ASN A 575 -22.70 -12.08 6.26
C ASN A 575 -23.08 -13.30 5.41
N LYS A 576 -24.37 -13.57 5.27
CA LYS A 576 -24.91 -14.70 4.52
C LYS A 576 -25.53 -14.28 3.18
N TYR A 577 -25.45 -13.00 2.84
CA TYR A 577 -25.98 -12.44 1.61
C TYR A 577 -24.86 -12.26 0.59
N ARG A 578 -25.15 -12.50 -0.69
CA ARG A 578 -24.24 -12.19 -1.78
C ARG A 578 -24.04 -10.70 -1.95
N PHE A 579 -25.13 -9.94 -1.75
CA PHE A 579 -25.14 -8.48 -1.79
C PHE A 579 -25.71 -7.95 -0.48
N LEU A 580 -24.90 -7.30 0.31
CA LEU A 580 -25.30 -6.60 1.53
C LEU A 580 -25.16 -5.09 1.29
N LEU A 581 -26.29 -4.38 1.26
CA LEU A 581 -26.38 -3.02 0.76
C LEU A 581 -26.94 -2.08 1.85
N ASP A 582 -26.06 -1.27 2.43
CA ASP A 582 -26.38 -0.32 3.50
C ASP A 582 -26.51 1.09 2.90
N LYS A 583 -27.73 1.61 2.80
CA LYS A 583 -27.99 2.93 2.23
C LYS A 583 -27.40 3.05 0.81
N VAL A 584 -27.91 2.23 -0.10
CA VAL A 584 -27.47 2.15 -1.50
C VAL A 584 -28.67 2.37 -2.42
N VAL A 585 -28.50 3.19 -3.45
CA VAL A 585 -29.54 3.47 -4.46
C VAL A 585 -28.98 3.30 -5.87
N ASN A 586 -29.89 3.26 -6.85
CA ASN A 586 -29.56 3.06 -8.27
C ASN A 586 -28.70 1.81 -8.48
N VAL A 587 -29.19 0.67 -7.96
CA VAL A 587 -28.55 -0.64 -8.03
C VAL A 587 -29.03 -1.38 -9.27
N THR A 588 -28.09 -1.96 -10.03
CA THR A 588 -28.36 -2.85 -11.16
C THR A 588 -27.60 -4.16 -10.97
N ILE A 589 -28.30 -5.29 -10.96
CA ILE A 589 -27.72 -6.65 -10.92
C ILE A 589 -28.31 -7.44 -12.10
N GLU A 590 -27.58 -7.57 -13.19
CA GLU A 590 -28.12 -8.14 -14.42
C GLU A 590 -27.08 -9.00 -15.21
N ASP A 591 -27.57 -9.90 -16.04
CA ASP A 591 -26.77 -10.70 -16.98
C ASP A 591 -25.63 -11.49 -16.32
N ASN A 592 -25.77 -11.89 -15.03
CA ASN A 592 -24.75 -12.62 -14.29
C ASN A 592 -25.00 -14.13 -14.29
N ASP A 593 -23.93 -14.92 -14.34
CA ASP A 593 -23.94 -16.39 -14.23
C ASP A 593 -23.59 -16.81 -12.79
N PHE A 594 -24.56 -17.27 -12.02
CA PHE A 594 -24.37 -17.83 -10.68
C PHE A 594 -24.48 -19.35 -10.74
N SER A 595 -23.40 -20.08 -10.46
CA SER A 595 -23.36 -21.56 -10.53
C SER A 595 -24.41 -22.26 -9.64
N THR A 596 -24.89 -21.60 -8.58
CA THR A 596 -25.93 -22.12 -7.68
C THR A 596 -27.29 -21.43 -7.86
N GLY A 597 -27.46 -20.65 -8.95
CA GLY A 597 -28.62 -19.79 -9.19
C GLY A 597 -28.59 -18.51 -8.38
N PHE A 598 -29.51 -17.60 -8.68
CA PHE A 598 -29.69 -16.31 -8.00
C PHE A 598 -31.16 -16.10 -7.64
N ASP A 599 -31.40 -15.71 -6.41
CA ASP A 599 -32.73 -15.37 -5.87
C ASP A 599 -32.60 -14.03 -5.12
N GLU A 600 -33.10 -12.95 -5.72
CA GLU A 600 -32.97 -11.61 -5.17
C GLU A 600 -33.49 -11.52 -3.73
N GLN A 601 -34.55 -12.23 -3.39
CA GLN A 601 -35.13 -12.21 -2.03
C GLN A 601 -34.21 -12.87 -0.97
N LYS A 602 -33.33 -13.77 -1.38
CA LYS A 602 -32.41 -14.49 -0.49
C LYS A 602 -31.00 -13.96 -0.55
N ASP A 603 -30.58 -13.51 -1.73
CA ASP A 603 -29.21 -13.17 -2.01
C ASP A 603 -28.89 -11.69 -1.78
N VAL A 604 -29.91 -10.81 -1.76
CA VAL A 604 -29.74 -9.37 -1.59
C VAL A 604 -30.41 -8.90 -0.30
N MET A 605 -29.66 -8.17 0.52
CA MET A 605 -30.17 -7.53 1.73
C MET A 605 -29.97 -6.02 1.64
N TYR A 606 -31.05 -5.27 1.61
CA TYR A 606 -31.04 -3.82 1.75
C TYR A 606 -31.24 -3.42 3.21
N ARG A 607 -30.35 -2.57 3.72
CA ARG A 607 -30.48 -1.90 5.02
C ARG A 607 -30.50 -0.39 4.81
N TYR A 608 -31.53 0.28 5.32
CA TYR A 608 -31.77 1.72 5.11
C TYR A 608 -31.59 2.50 6.41
#